data_6b6a08310e0d1bba63b9da6bc647eebd
#
_entry.id   6b6a08310e0d1bba63b9da6bc647eebd
#
_cell.length_a   1.000
_cell.length_b   1.000
_cell.length_c   1.000
_cell.angle_alpha   90.00
_cell.angle_beta   90.00
_cell.angle_gamma   90.00
#
_symmetry.space_group_name_H-M   'P 1'
#
loop_
_entity.id
_entity.type
_entity.pdbx_description
1 polymer ?
#
loop_
_entity_poly.entity_id
_entity_poly.type
_entity_poly.pdbx_seq_one_letter_code
_entity_poly.pdbx_strand_id
1 'polypeptide(L)'
;MIGQANRAVAEALQRPQDWPFRTAVLTGPPRSGKSLLARWFAANGGDAVDDAQQMDETDLFHRWNRAQEAARPLLIVGGTPPWDIALPDLKSRLGGAMQLEIGTPDDDMAAELLLSLAAERGLPLGEDAAHYLVPRAERSFAGLEQLVAMIDTLSLERKAPPTLGIWRAALEALHGPDEPRLL
;
A
#
# COMPACT_ATOMS: atom_id res chain seq x y z
N MET A 1 0.40 -9.47 -5.63
CA MET A 1 1.88 -9.39 -5.54
C MET A 1 2.29 -9.46 -4.08
N ILE A 2 3.22 -10.35 -3.72
CA ILE A 2 3.78 -10.49 -2.37
C ILE A 2 5.30 -10.32 -2.49
N GLY A 3 5.86 -9.30 -1.86
CA GLY A 3 7.29 -9.02 -1.79
C GLY A 3 7.74 -8.81 -0.35
N GLN A 4 8.97 -8.34 -0.13
CA GLN A 4 9.49 -8.12 1.22
C GLN A 4 8.64 -7.13 2.03
N ALA A 5 8.10 -6.09 1.38
CA ALA A 5 7.31 -5.04 2.02
C ALA A 5 6.01 -5.54 2.68
N ASN A 6 5.42 -6.65 2.21
CA ASN A 6 4.12 -7.13 2.70
C ASN A 6 4.08 -8.64 3.01
N ARG A 7 5.21 -9.34 2.94
CA ARG A 7 5.27 -10.80 3.20
C ARG A 7 4.76 -11.16 4.59
N ALA A 8 5.28 -10.47 5.61
CA ALA A 8 4.87 -10.71 7.00
C ALA A 8 3.37 -10.46 7.21
N VAL A 9 2.83 -9.44 6.54
CA VAL A 9 1.38 -9.16 6.56
C VAL A 9 0.60 -10.29 5.92
N ALA A 10 1.01 -10.74 4.72
CA ALA A 10 0.34 -11.83 4.01
C ALA A 10 0.35 -13.15 4.80
N GLU A 11 1.45 -13.46 5.47
CA GLU A 11 1.57 -14.64 6.34
C GLU A 11 0.68 -14.53 7.58
N ALA A 12 0.66 -13.35 8.24
CA ALA A 12 -0.17 -13.11 9.42
C ALA A 12 -1.67 -13.20 9.09
N LEU A 13 -2.11 -12.68 7.94
CA LEU A 13 -3.50 -12.74 7.51
C LEU A 13 -4.01 -14.18 7.27
N GLN A 14 -3.12 -15.13 7.03
CA GLN A 14 -3.48 -16.55 6.88
C GLN A 14 -3.68 -17.26 8.23
N ARG A 15 -3.25 -16.65 9.35
CA ARG A 15 -3.31 -17.23 10.69
C ARG A 15 -3.94 -16.28 11.71
N PRO A 16 -5.17 -15.80 11.48
CA PRO A 16 -5.80 -14.83 12.36
C PRO A 16 -6.10 -15.38 13.77
N GLN A 17 -6.13 -16.72 13.93
CA GLN A 17 -6.27 -17.38 15.23
C GLN A 17 -5.08 -17.13 16.16
N ASP A 18 -3.89 -16.80 15.63
CA ASP A 18 -2.67 -16.57 16.40
C ASP A 18 -2.56 -15.10 16.86
N TRP A 19 -3.49 -14.23 16.44
CA TRP A 19 -3.47 -12.82 16.81
C TRP A 19 -3.92 -12.62 18.25
N PRO A 20 -3.21 -11.76 19.05
CA PRO A 20 -3.69 -11.33 20.34
C PRO A 20 -5.11 -10.77 20.23
N PHE A 21 -6.02 -11.19 21.09
CA PHE A 21 -7.44 -10.81 21.04
C PHE A 21 -8.08 -11.03 19.66
N ARG A 22 -7.53 -11.92 18.85
CA ARG A 22 -7.96 -12.12 17.45
C ARG A 22 -8.07 -10.81 16.65
N THR A 23 -7.25 -9.82 17.01
CA THR A 23 -7.27 -8.49 16.39
C THR A 23 -5.89 -8.16 15.85
N ALA A 24 -5.87 -7.63 14.62
CA ALA A 24 -4.67 -7.04 14.03
C ALA A 24 -4.94 -5.60 13.59
N VAL A 25 -3.94 -4.75 13.75
CA VAL A 25 -3.90 -3.38 13.22
C VAL A 25 -2.93 -3.36 12.05
N LEU A 26 -3.42 -3.04 10.87
CA LEU A 26 -2.63 -2.94 9.65
C LEU A 26 -2.40 -1.47 9.30
N THR A 27 -1.15 -1.08 9.25
CA THR A 27 -0.71 0.25 8.83
C THR A 27 0.21 0.18 7.60
N GLY A 28 0.54 1.31 7.05
CA GLY A 28 1.46 1.40 5.91
C GLY A 28 1.17 2.60 5.01
N PRO A 29 2.03 2.85 4.02
CA PRO A 29 1.95 4.03 3.17
C PRO A 29 0.68 4.05 2.31
N PRO A 30 0.32 5.22 1.76
CA PRO A 30 -0.76 5.32 0.78
C PRO A 30 -0.53 4.39 -0.42
N ARG A 31 -1.63 3.88 -0.99
CA ARG A 31 -1.62 3.01 -2.19
C ARG A 31 -0.92 1.65 -2.01
N SER A 32 -0.52 1.27 -0.81
CA SER A 32 0.16 -0.01 -0.53
C SER A 32 -0.74 -1.26 -0.57
N GLY A 33 -2.02 -1.10 -0.90
CA GLY A 33 -2.96 -2.22 -1.04
C GLY A 33 -3.67 -2.63 0.26
N LYS A 34 -3.59 -1.84 1.34
CA LYS A 34 -4.27 -2.13 2.62
C LYS A 34 -5.75 -2.44 2.46
N SER A 35 -6.47 -1.59 1.73
CA SER A 35 -7.92 -1.76 1.47
C SER A 35 -8.23 -3.02 0.67
N LEU A 36 -7.33 -3.44 -0.22
CA LEU A 36 -7.46 -4.70 -0.94
C LEU A 36 -7.33 -5.90 0.00
N LEU A 37 -6.35 -5.86 0.91
CA LEU A 37 -6.14 -6.88 1.92
C LEU A 37 -7.33 -6.95 2.89
N ALA A 38 -7.88 -5.80 3.30
CA ALA A 38 -9.07 -5.73 4.15
C ALA A 38 -10.28 -6.41 3.48
N ARG A 39 -10.54 -6.10 2.21
CA ARG A 39 -11.62 -6.74 1.44
C ARG A 39 -11.40 -8.25 1.27
N TRP A 40 -10.17 -8.64 0.96
CA TRP A 40 -9.83 -10.05 0.86
C TRP A 40 -10.05 -10.79 2.19
N PHE A 41 -9.61 -10.20 3.31
CA PHE A 41 -9.76 -10.77 4.64
C PHE A 41 -11.25 -10.92 5.02
N ALA A 42 -12.06 -9.91 4.75
CA ALA A 42 -13.50 -9.95 4.99
C ALA A 42 -14.20 -11.03 4.12
N ALA A 43 -13.80 -11.19 2.87
CA ALA A 43 -14.32 -12.22 1.97
C ALA A 43 -13.95 -13.64 2.41
N ASN A 44 -12.87 -13.82 3.19
CA ASN A 44 -12.41 -15.11 3.71
C ASN A 44 -12.86 -15.38 5.17
N GLY A 45 -13.92 -14.73 5.63
CA GLY A 45 -14.58 -15.04 6.90
C GLY A 45 -14.12 -14.23 8.10
N GLY A 46 -13.17 -13.32 7.94
CA GLY A 46 -12.81 -12.32 8.94
C GLY A 46 -13.83 -11.18 9.03
N ASP A 47 -13.56 -10.22 9.89
CA ASP A 47 -14.17 -8.89 9.89
C ASP A 47 -13.09 -7.85 9.62
N ALA A 48 -13.41 -6.78 8.90
CA ALA A 48 -12.44 -5.75 8.57
C ALA A 48 -13.05 -4.35 8.67
N VAL A 49 -12.27 -3.42 9.20
CA VAL A 49 -12.57 -1.98 9.21
C VAL A 49 -11.49 -1.29 8.40
N ASP A 50 -11.87 -0.72 7.27
CA ASP A 50 -10.95 0.08 6.44
C ASP A 50 -11.03 1.55 6.85
N ASP A 51 -9.95 2.30 6.65
CA ASP A 51 -9.84 3.72 7.02
C ASP A 51 -10.27 4.02 8.46
N ALA A 52 -9.91 3.15 9.40
CA ALA A 52 -10.39 3.21 10.78
C ALA A 52 -10.03 4.52 11.51
N GLN A 53 -8.99 5.24 11.09
CA GLN A 53 -8.63 6.55 11.62
C GLN A 53 -9.66 7.66 11.29
N GLN A 54 -10.57 7.42 10.34
CA GLN A 54 -11.65 8.34 9.98
C GLN A 54 -12.97 7.99 10.68
N MET A 55 -13.03 6.83 11.33
CA MET A 55 -14.19 6.39 12.09
C MET A 55 -14.22 7.06 13.47
N ASP A 56 -15.42 7.28 14.02
CA ASP A 56 -15.56 7.65 15.42
C ASP A 56 -14.96 6.56 16.33
N GLU A 57 -14.16 6.97 17.31
CA GLU A 57 -13.42 6.04 18.18
C GLU A 57 -14.37 5.19 19.05
N THR A 58 -15.52 5.72 19.43
CA THR A 58 -16.56 5.00 20.19
C THR A 58 -17.18 3.92 19.32
N ASP A 59 -17.45 4.22 18.05
CA ASP A 59 -17.99 3.25 17.10
C ASP A 59 -16.98 2.14 16.81
N LEU A 60 -15.70 2.48 16.65
CA LEU A 60 -14.62 1.51 16.48
C LEU A 60 -14.47 0.62 17.71
N PHE A 61 -14.57 1.20 18.92
CA PHE A 61 -14.56 0.46 20.18
C PHE A 61 -15.73 -0.52 20.27
N HIS A 62 -16.94 -0.09 19.93
CA HIS A 62 -18.09 -0.98 19.87
C HIS A 62 -17.94 -2.09 18.83
N ARG A 63 -17.33 -1.79 17.70
CA ARG A 63 -17.02 -2.79 16.66
C ARG A 63 -16.06 -3.85 17.18
N TRP A 64 -15.02 -3.41 17.88
CA TRP A 64 -14.06 -4.30 18.52
C TRP A 64 -14.74 -5.23 19.53
N ASN A 65 -15.57 -4.68 20.43
CA ASN A 65 -16.29 -5.48 21.43
C ASN A 65 -17.18 -6.55 20.76
N ARG A 66 -17.94 -6.19 19.73
CA ARG A 66 -18.78 -7.16 19.00
C ARG A 66 -17.96 -8.26 18.33
N ALA A 67 -16.79 -7.96 17.80
CA ALA A 67 -15.89 -8.96 17.24
C ALA A 67 -15.39 -9.94 18.30
N GLN A 68 -15.06 -9.44 19.53
CA GLN A 68 -14.67 -10.28 20.65
C GLN A 68 -15.80 -11.21 21.11
N GLU A 69 -17.02 -10.69 21.28
CA GLU A 69 -18.21 -11.46 21.66
C GLU A 69 -18.52 -12.56 20.63
N ALA A 70 -18.38 -12.26 19.35
CA ALA A 70 -18.58 -13.20 18.27
C ALA A 70 -17.39 -14.16 18.04
N ALA A 71 -16.31 -14.00 18.79
CA ALA A 71 -15.02 -14.70 18.59
C ALA A 71 -14.51 -14.62 17.14
N ARG A 72 -14.78 -13.51 16.44
CA ARG A 72 -14.48 -13.29 15.03
C ARG A 72 -13.17 -12.52 14.90
N PRO A 73 -12.23 -12.95 14.03
CA PRO A 73 -11.00 -12.20 13.79
C PRO A 73 -11.33 -10.84 13.18
N LEU A 74 -10.68 -9.77 13.69
CA LEU A 74 -10.88 -8.38 13.27
C LEU A 74 -9.60 -7.78 12.76
N LEU A 75 -9.61 -7.33 11.51
CA LEU A 75 -8.54 -6.53 10.90
C LEU A 75 -8.95 -5.06 10.90
N ILE A 76 -8.16 -4.22 11.54
CA ILE A 76 -8.35 -2.77 11.60
C ILE A 76 -7.29 -2.11 10.75
N VAL A 77 -7.69 -1.43 9.69
CA VAL A 77 -6.78 -0.76 8.76
C VAL A 77 -6.69 0.72 9.12
N GLY A 78 -5.49 1.12 9.53
CA GLY A 78 -5.12 2.51 9.75
C GLY A 78 -4.36 3.13 8.58
N GLY A 79 -4.04 4.40 8.72
CA GLY A 79 -3.18 5.12 7.80
C GLY A 79 -1.69 4.89 8.07
N THR A 80 -0.89 5.92 7.76
CA THR A 80 0.52 5.94 8.11
C THR A 80 0.69 6.25 9.60
N PRO A 81 1.52 5.53 10.36
CA PRO A 81 1.81 5.85 11.75
C PRO A 81 2.49 7.22 11.90
N PRO A 82 2.34 7.91 13.05
CA PRO A 82 1.58 7.48 14.23
C PRO A 82 0.07 7.71 14.08
N TRP A 83 -0.72 6.77 14.60
CA TRP A 83 -2.17 6.95 14.75
C TRP A 83 -2.46 7.36 16.19
N ASP A 84 -2.84 8.62 16.39
CA ASP A 84 -3.19 9.13 17.71
C ASP A 84 -4.64 8.77 18.04
N ILE A 85 -4.83 8.01 19.13
CA ILE A 85 -6.12 7.56 19.61
C ILE A 85 -6.36 8.24 20.95
N ALA A 86 -7.45 9.00 21.03
CA ALA A 86 -7.82 9.77 22.20
C ALA A 86 -8.53 8.90 23.26
N LEU A 87 -9.35 7.92 22.84
CA LEU A 87 -10.09 7.05 23.75
C LEU A 87 -9.15 6.03 24.43
N PRO A 88 -8.89 6.14 25.78
CA PRO A 88 -7.89 5.33 26.46
C PRO A 88 -8.11 3.82 26.33
N ASP A 89 -9.38 3.39 26.44
CA ASP A 89 -9.74 1.98 26.34
C ASP A 89 -9.46 1.41 24.95
N LEU A 90 -9.78 2.15 23.91
CA LEU A 90 -9.47 1.76 22.53
C LEU A 90 -7.95 1.73 22.29
N LYS A 91 -7.23 2.76 22.74
CA LYS A 91 -5.78 2.84 22.65
C LYS A 91 -5.10 1.64 23.29
N SER A 92 -5.53 1.25 24.47
CA SER A 92 -5.01 0.09 25.18
C SER A 92 -5.25 -1.22 24.42
N ARG A 93 -6.46 -1.40 23.87
CA ARG A 93 -6.84 -2.61 23.13
C ARG A 93 -6.10 -2.73 21.80
N LEU A 94 -6.03 -1.65 21.04
CA LEU A 94 -5.31 -1.63 19.76
C LEU A 94 -3.79 -1.75 19.97
N GLY A 95 -3.26 -1.18 21.05
CA GLY A 95 -1.85 -1.36 21.43
C GLY A 95 -1.47 -2.79 21.78
N GLY A 96 -2.43 -3.57 22.30
CA GLY A 96 -2.23 -5.00 22.61
C GLY A 96 -2.52 -5.94 21.43
N ALA A 97 -3.07 -5.45 20.32
CA ALA A 97 -3.35 -6.23 19.14
C ALA A 97 -2.08 -6.54 18.32
N MET A 98 -2.19 -7.47 17.38
CA MET A 98 -1.11 -7.73 16.41
C MET A 98 -0.83 -6.48 15.57
N GLN A 99 0.39 -5.99 15.60
CA GLN A 99 0.80 -4.85 14.76
C GLN A 99 1.36 -5.37 13.43
N LEU A 100 0.74 -4.97 12.33
CA LEU A 100 1.13 -5.31 10.98
C LEU A 100 1.43 -4.03 10.21
N GLU A 101 2.57 -4.00 9.52
CA GLU A 101 2.97 -2.83 8.73
C GLU A 101 3.38 -3.26 7.33
N ILE A 102 2.85 -2.58 6.32
CA ILE A 102 3.36 -2.68 4.96
C ILE A 102 4.49 -1.66 4.83
N GLY A 103 5.68 -2.15 4.52
CA GLY A 103 6.86 -1.32 4.28
C GLY A 103 6.86 -0.65 2.90
N THR A 104 7.97 -0.02 2.57
CA THR A 104 8.24 0.49 1.21
C THR A 104 8.62 -0.67 0.29
N PRO A 105 8.25 -0.62 -1.01
CA PRO A 105 8.62 -1.66 -1.95
C PRO A 105 10.15 -1.69 -2.14
N ASP A 106 10.73 -2.89 -2.18
CA ASP A 106 12.10 -3.11 -2.67
C ASP A 106 12.16 -2.99 -4.20
N ASP A 107 13.35 -3.09 -4.77
CA ASP A 107 13.56 -2.88 -6.21
C ASP A 107 12.80 -3.93 -7.06
N ASP A 108 12.76 -5.19 -6.62
CA ASP A 108 12.06 -6.26 -7.33
C ASP A 108 10.54 -6.02 -7.30
N MET A 109 10.00 -5.71 -6.12
CA MET A 109 8.58 -5.40 -5.95
C MET A 109 8.19 -4.12 -6.70
N ALA A 110 9.06 -3.10 -6.72
CA ALA A 110 8.84 -1.86 -7.45
C ALA A 110 8.79 -2.10 -8.97
N ALA A 111 9.68 -2.96 -9.49
CA ALA A 111 9.68 -3.34 -10.90
C ALA A 111 8.40 -4.09 -11.29
N GLU A 112 8.02 -5.12 -10.53
CA GLU A 112 6.78 -5.86 -10.76
C GLU A 112 5.54 -4.96 -10.66
N LEU A 113 5.49 -4.06 -9.68
CA LEU A 113 4.39 -3.12 -9.50
C LEU A 113 4.28 -2.16 -10.68
N LEU A 114 5.40 -1.59 -11.13
CA LEU A 114 5.45 -0.69 -12.28
C LEU A 114 4.91 -1.37 -13.54
N LEU A 115 5.36 -2.60 -13.81
CA LEU A 115 4.91 -3.36 -14.97
C LEU A 115 3.43 -3.76 -14.87
N SER A 116 2.96 -4.13 -13.68
CA SER A 116 1.54 -4.42 -13.44
C SER A 116 0.65 -3.20 -13.67
N LEU A 117 1.02 -2.05 -13.11
CA LEU A 117 0.30 -0.79 -13.30
C LEU A 117 0.28 -0.33 -14.77
N ALA A 118 1.38 -0.56 -15.48
CA ALA A 118 1.45 -0.28 -16.92
C ALA A 118 0.53 -1.19 -17.73
N ALA A 119 0.53 -2.49 -17.42
CA ALA A 119 -0.34 -3.46 -18.08
C ALA A 119 -1.83 -3.16 -17.85
N GLU A 120 -2.24 -2.74 -16.65
CA GLU A 120 -3.61 -2.31 -16.35
C GLU A 120 -4.07 -1.12 -17.21
N ARG A 121 -3.14 -0.26 -17.64
CA ARG A 121 -3.38 0.89 -18.53
C ARG A 121 -3.18 0.58 -20.01
N GLY A 122 -2.77 -0.66 -20.33
CA GLY A 122 -2.43 -1.03 -21.71
C GLY A 122 -1.14 -0.39 -22.22
N LEU A 123 -0.27 0.08 -21.34
CA LEU A 123 1.04 0.64 -21.70
C LEU A 123 2.05 -0.49 -21.95
N PRO A 124 2.70 -0.54 -23.11
CA PRO A 124 3.71 -1.56 -23.41
C PRO A 124 5.06 -1.19 -22.78
N LEU A 125 5.16 -1.32 -21.45
CA LEU A 125 6.42 -1.22 -20.72
C LEU A 125 6.99 -2.62 -20.48
N GLY A 126 8.27 -2.81 -20.78
CA GLY A 126 9.00 -4.04 -20.57
C GLY A 126 10.02 -3.95 -19.42
N GLU A 127 10.80 -5.01 -19.24
CA GLU A 127 11.85 -5.09 -18.21
C GLU A 127 12.91 -3.99 -18.35
N ASP A 128 13.22 -3.56 -19.58
CA ASP A 128 14.11 -2.45 -19.88
C ASP A 128 13.62 -1.13 -19.30
N ALA A 129 12.29 -0.88 -19.38
CA ALA A 129 11.65 0.28 -18.76
C ALA A 129 11.74 0.20 -17.24
N ALA A 130 11.42 -0.96 -16.64
CA ALA A 130 11.51 -1.15 -15.20
C ALA A 130 12.96 -0.94 -14.72
N HIS A 131 13.93 -1.52 -15.38
CA HIS A 131 15.35 -1.36 -15.04
C HIS A 131 15.85 0.09 -15.13
N TYR A 132 15.30 0.87 -16.05
CA TYR A 132 15.63 2.29 -16.18
C TYR A 132 14.91 3.16 -15.14
N LEU A 133 13.60 2.90 -14.91
CA LEU A 133 12.71 3.77 -14.14
C LEU A 133 12.85 3.56 -12.62
N VAL A 134 12.93 2.31 -12.16
CA VAL A 134 12.91 1.98 -10.72
C VAL A 134 14.01 2.68 -9.92
N PRO A 135 15.29 2.70 -10.36
CA PRO A 135 16.34 3.38 -9.61
C PRO A 135 16.20 4.91 -9.56
N ARG A 136 15.35 5.48 -10.43
CA ARG A 136 15.14 6.93 -10.59
C ARG A 136 13.80 7.41 -10.07
N ALA A 137 12.88 6.49 -9.80
CA ALA A 137 11.56 6.80 -9.28
C ALA A 137 11.58 7.01 -7.77
N GLU A 138 10.57 7.71 -7.27
CA GLU A 138 10.28 7.70 -5.84
C GLU A 138 9.89 6.29 -5.40
N ARG A 139 10.59 5.75 -4.38
CA ARG A 139 10.35 4.40 -3.85
C ARG A 139 9.12 4.36 -2.95
N SER A 140 7.96 4.67 -3.52
CA SER A 140 6.68 4.54 -2.85
C SER A 140 5.65 3.95 -3.80
N PHE A 141 4.63 3.28 -3.26
CA PHE A 141 3.52 2.77 -4.08
C PHE A 141 2.83 3.90 -4.84
N ALA A 142 2.63 5.04 -4.18
CA ALA A 142 2.01 6.21 -4.78
C ALA A 142 2.90 6.84 -5.87
N GLY A 143 4.21 6.94 -5.63
CA GLY A 143 5.17 7.49 -6.59
C GLY A 143 5.25 6.65 -7.88
N LEU A 144 5.28 5.32 -7.74
CA LEU A 144 5.27 4.43 -8.90
C LEU A 144 3.97 4.52 -9.70
N GLU A 145 2.82 4.63 -9.01
CA GLU A 145 1.53 4.83 -9.68
C GLU A 145 1.48 6.16 -10.42
N GLN A 146 1.96 7.24 -9.80
CA GLN A 146 2.05 8.57 -10.44
C GLN A 146 2.98 8.56 -11.65
N LEU A 147 4.10 7.85 -11.57
CA LEU A 147 5.04 7.73 -12.68
C LEU A 147 4.41 7.02 -13.88
N VAL A 148 3.73 5.91 -13.67
CA VAL A 148 3.02 5.20 -14.75
C VAL A 148 1.90 6.05 -15.33
N ALA A 149 1.13 6.75 -14.50
CA ALA A 149 0.10 7.68 -14.96
C ALA A 149 0.68 8.84 -15.78
N MET A 150 1.84 9.37 -15.40
CA MET A 150 2.52 10.44 -16.16
C MET A 150 3.03 9.94 -17.50
N ILE A 151 3.60 8.73 -17.55
CA ILE A 151 4.04 8.09 -18.81
C ILE A 151 2.84 7.91 -19.74
N ASP A 152 1.70 7.45 -19.23
CA ASP A 152 0.46 7.28 -20.01
C ASP A 152 -0.01 8.61 -20.59
N THR A 153 -0.12 9.64 -19.75
CA THR A 153 -0.53 10.99 -20.17
C THR A 153 0.37 11.53 -21.27
N LEU A 154 1.69 11.48 -21.09
CA LEU A 154 2.65 11.99 -22.08
C LEU A 154 2.64 11.17 -23.38
N SER A 155 2.44 9.86 -23.31
CA SER A 155 2.31 9.01 -24.49
C SER A 155 1.08 9.38 -25.31
N LEU A 156 -0.04 9.62 -24.65
CA LEU A 156 -1.29 10.04 -25.30
C LEU A 156 -1.18 11.45 -25.89
N GLU A 157 -0.67 12.42 -25.16
CA GLU A 157 -0.49 13.80 -25.62
C GLU A 157 0.43 13.89 -26.84
N ARG A 158 1.54 13.17 -26.81
CA ARG A 158 2.54 13.18 -27.90
C ARG A 158 2.21 12.18 -29.02
N LYS A 159 1.16 11.37 -28.84
CA LYS A 159 0.77 10.30 -29.78
C LYS A 159 1.97 9.40 -30.13
N ALA A 160 2.77 9.08 -29.12
CA ALA A 160 4.02 8.34 -29.27
C ALA A 160 4.07 7.15 -28.27
N PRO A 161 4.69 6.04 -28.66
CA PRO A 161 4.87 4.92 -27.74
C PRO A 161 5.75 5.33 -26.55
N PRO A 162 5.59 4.67 -25.38
CA PRO A 162 6.32 4.99 -24.15
C PRO A 162 7.80 4.54 -24.24
N THR A 163 8.58 5.27 -25.00
CA THR A 163 10.02 5.07 -25.18
C THR A 163 10.84 5.86 -24.16
N LEU A 164 12.16 5.69 -24.17
CA LEU A 164 13.10 6.37 -23.28
C LEU A 164 12.87 7.90 -23.20
N GLY A 165 12.50 8.53 -24.31
CA GLY A 165 12.20 9.97 -24.35
C GLY A 165 10.98 10.34 -23.52
N ILE A 166 9.94 9.50 -23.53
CA ILE A 166 8.75 9.66 -22.68
C ILE A 166 9.10 9.38 -21.21
N TRP A 167 9.88 8.32 -20.92
CA TRP A 167 10.27 7.98 -19.54
C TRP A 167 11.03 9.12 -18.87
N ARG A 168 12.01 9.72 -19.58
CA ARG A 168 12.77 10.88 -19.09
C ARG A 168 11.85 12.06 -18.82
N ALA A 169 10.97 12.40 -19.77
CA ALA A 169 10.04 13.50 -19.59
C ALA A 169 9.08 13.29 -18.41
N ALA A 170 8.66 12.05 -18.15
CA ALA A 170 7.81 11.73 -17.00
C ALA A 170 8.57 11.90 -15.68
N LEU A 171 9.81 11.45 -15.59
CA LEU A 171 10.65 11.64 -14.41
C LEU A 171 10.93 13.13 -14.15
N GLU A 172 11.27 13.90 -15.19
CA GLU A 172 11.47 15.35 -15.09
C GLU A 172 10.22 16.10 -14.64
N ALA A 173 9.05 15.69 -15.13
CA ALA A 173 7.78 16.31 -14.73
C ALA A 173 7.44 16.07 -13.25
N LEU A 174 7.83 14.94 -12.68
CA LEU A 174 7.54 14.57 -11.29
C LEU A 174 8.60 15.06 -10.30
N HIS A 175 9.87 15.10 -10.67
CA HIS A 175 10.97 15.37 -9.75
C HIS A 175 11.74 16.67 -10.06
N GLY A 176 11.39 17.36 -11.15
CA GLY A 176 12.19 18.45 -11.70
C GLY A 176 13.35 17.93 -12.56
N PRO A 177 14.10 18.83 -13.23
CA PRO A 177 15.23 18.43 -14.05
C PRO A 177 16.29 17.71 -13.20
N ASP A 178 16.81 16.60 -13.72
CA ASP A 178 17.86 15.79 -13.11
C ASP A 178 19.08 16.69 -12.86
N GLU A 179 19.29 17.18 -11.64
CA GLU A 179 20.54 17.84 -11.30
C GLU A 179 21.65 16.79 -11.34
N PRO A 180 22.68 16.98 -12.17
CA PRO A 180 23.80 16.06 -12.19
C PRO A 180 24.45 16.05 -10.81
N ARG A 181 24.36 14.91 -10.09
CA ARG A 181 25.16 14.72 -8.88
C ARG A 181 26.63 14.89 -9.24
N LEU A 182 27.16 16.07 -8.90
CA LEU A 182 28.59 16.30 -8.91
C LEU A 182 29.21 15.32 -7.89
N LEU A 183 30.05 14.43 -8.41
CA LEU A 183 30.91 13.53 -7.64
C LEU A 183 31.92 14.32 -6.82
#